data_cf090e33b3b417432ff6a3f96d3400e1
#
_entry.id   cf090e33b3b417432ff6a3f96d3400e1
#
_cell.length_a   1.000
_cell.length_b   1.000
_cell.length_c   1.000
_cell.angle_alpha   90.00
_cell.angle_beta   90.00
_cell.angle_gamma   90.00
#
_symmetry.space_group_name_H-M   'P 1'
#
loop_
_entity.id
_entity.type
_entity.pdbx_description
1 polymer ?
#
loop_
_entity_poly.entity_id
_entity_poly.type
_entity_poly.pdbx_seq_one_letter_code
_entity_poly.pdbx_strand_id
1 'polypeptide(L)'
;NLTETCDPANELQLITKVQVASNNVDDSQLLADALPNLKARTNLETMITDGGYGGEVSDTALHTAQVNLIQTAIRGRSPNTDKLHLSDFSIKFNQEGKPSKVACPQGQTVSVQTTSRQKAFVAHFDNAICQTCPLLEHCPARPGKRDERHHLRFTQTEALAAERRRLSNEHAQDRHNLRSAVESSVRSLKH
;
A
#
# COMPACT_ATOMS: atom_id res chain seq x y z
N ASN A 1 -14.89 15.70 1.79
CA ASN A 1 -13.94 14.94 2.60
C ASN A 1 -13.41 15.76 3.75
N LEU A 2 -13.20 15.14 4.88
CA LEU A 2 -12.67 15.72 6.11
C LEU A 2 -11.39 14.99 6.50
N THR A 3 -10.36 15.74 6.88
CA THR A 3 -9.13 15.20 7.47
C THR A 3 -8.93 15.81 8.84
N GLU A 4 -8.63 14.97 9.82
CA GLU A 4 -8.36 15.38 11.20
C GLU A 4 -7.13 14.66 11.76
N THR A 5 -6.58 15.20 12.85
CA THR A 5 -5.53 14.51 13.60
C THR A 5 -6.11 13.30 14.33
N CYS A 6 -5.37 12.20 14.42
CA CYS A 6 -5.83 10.97 15.09
C CYS A 6 -4.75 10.34 16.00
N ASP A 7 -3.69 11.07 16.30
CA ASP A 7 -2.67 10.59 17.25
C ASP A 7 -3.28 10.53 18.66
N PRO A 8 -3.27 9.35 19.32
CA PRO A 8 -3.80 9.21 20.68
C PRO A 8 -3.09 10.09 21.72
N ALA A 9 -1.86 10.53 21.43
CA ALA A 9 -1.09 11.43 22.29
C ALA A 9 -1.57 12.90 22.20
N ASN A 10 -2.38 13.25 21.21
CA ASN A 10 -2.92 14.60 21.06
C ASN A 10 -4.05 14.83 22.08
N GLU A 11 -3.95 15.89 22.85
CA GLU A 11 -5.03 16.32 23.75
C GLU A 11 -6.28 16.79 22.98
N LEU A 12 -6.09 17.31 21.77
CA LEU A 12 -7.15 17.83 20.92
C LEU A 12 -7.11 17.19 19.53
N GLN A 13 -8.29 16.80 19.05
CA GLN A 13 -8.47 16.39 17.66
C GLN A 13 -8.75 17.63 16.81
N LEU A 14 -7.91 17.90 15.82
CA LEU A 14 -7.98 19.08 14.98
C LEU A 14 -8.36 18.72 13.55
N ILE A 15 -9.35 19.43 13.01
CA ILE A 15 -9.64 19.34 11.57
C ILE A 15 -8.50 20.05 10.81
N THR A 16 -7.77 19.28 10.04
CA THR A 16 -6.61 19.78 9.28
C THR A 16 -6.98 20.18 7.86
N LYS A 17 -8.03 19.57 7.28
CA LYS A 17 -8.51 19.92 5.95
C LYS A 17 -9.96 19.55 5.73
N VAL A 18 -10.68 20.43 5.04
CA VAL A 18 -12.01 20.17 4.47
C VAL A 18 -11.92 20.31 2.96
N GLN A 19 -12.43 19.34 2.22
CA GLN A 19 -12.53 19.37 0.76
C GLN A 19 -13.98 19.16 0.34
N VAL A 20 -14.44 20.03 -0.55
CA VAL A 20 -15.72 19.90 -1.22
C VAL A 20 -15.45 19.68 -2.69
N ALA A 21 -16.00 18.63 -3.26
CA ALA A 21 -15.84 18.27 -4.66
C ALA A 21 -17.14 17.67 -5.20
N SER A 22 -17.27 17.62 -6.51
CA SER A 22 -18.39 16.93 -7.18
C SER A 22 -18.34 15.43 -6.87
N ASN A 23 -19.51 14.78 -6.85
CA ASN A 23 -19.63 13.35 -6.52
C ASN A 23 -18.91 12.39 -7.52
N ASN A 24 -18.51 12.91 -8.67
CA ASN A 24 -17.79 12.15 -9.71
C ASN A 24 -16.27 12.21 -9.59
N VAL A 25 -15.73 12.95 -8.61
CA VAL A 25 -14.28 12.97 -8.35
C VAL A 25 -13.91 11.77 -7.49
N ASP A 26 -12.92 11.01 -7.94
CA ASP A 26 -12.43 9.83 -7.23
C ASP A 26 -11.72 10.22 -5.93
N ASP A 27 -11.97 9.47 -4.86
CA ASP A 27 -11.39 9.74 -3.53
C ASP A 27 -9.85 9.65 -3.56
N SER A 28 -9.27 8.80 -4.40
CA SER A 28 -7.81 8.69 -4.55
C SER A 28 -7.21 9.96 -5.17
N GLN A 29 -7.93 10.60 -6.09
CA GLN A 29 -7.53 11.90 -6.66
C GLN A 29 -7.62 13.01 -5.61
N LEU A 30 -8.72 13.07 -4.86
CA LEU A 30 -8.87 14.06 -3.79
C LEU A 30 -7.79 13.95 -2.72
N LEU A 31 -7.38 12.72 -2.40
CA LEU A 31 -6.26 12.49 -1.48
C LEU A 31 -4.95 13.00 -2.07
N ALA A 32 -4.64 12.66 -3.31
CA ALA A 32 -3.41 13.11 -3.97
C ALA A 32 -3.33 14.64 -4.03
N ASP A 33 -4.44 15.31 -4.35
CA ASP A 33 -4.52 16.77 -4.41
C ASP A 33 -4.38 17.44 -3.01
N ALA A 34 -4.87 16.77 -1.97
CA ALA A 34 -4.77 17.27 -0.59
C ALA A 34 -3.36 17.15 0.00
N LEU A 35 -2.63 16.11 -0.39
CA LEU A 35 -1.42 15.64 0.27
C LEU A 35 -0.31 16.70 0.38
N PRO A 36 0.03 17.50 -0.66
CA PRO A 36 1.05 18.54 -0.54
C PRO A 36 0.72 19.58 0.55
N ASN A 37 -0.55 20.00 0.62
CA ASN A 37 -0.99 20.97 1.62
C ASN A 37 -0.98 20.38 3.04
N LEU A 38 -1.43 19.14 3.20
CA LEU A 38 -1.39 18.44 4.48
C LEU A 38 0.06 18.27 4.95
N LYS A 39 0.96 17.80 4.08
CA LYS A 39 2.37 17.61 4.42
C LYS A 39 3.08 18.91 4.80
N ALA A 40 2.74 20.03 4.15
CA ALA A 40 3.31 21.34 4.45
C ALA A 40 2.83 21.92 5.80
N ARG A 41 1.66 21.52 6.29
CA ARG A 41 1.04 22.06 7.51
C ARG A 41 1.16 21.15 8.72
N THR A 42 1.48 19.89 8.50
CA THR A 42 1.55 18.88 9.56
C THR A 42 2.76 17.97 9.32
N ASN A 43 3.23 17.31 10.38
CA ASN A 43 4.25 16.26 10.28
C ASN A 43 3.62 14.93 9.87
N LEU A 44 2.87 14.93 8.76
CA LEU A 44 2.14 13.76 8.30
C LEU A 44 3.08 12.62 7.89
N GLU A 45 3.05 11.51 8.62
CA GLU A 45 3.81 10.29 8.34
C GLU A 45 2.87 9.13 7.99
N THR A 46 1.69 9.11 8.59
CA THR A 46 0.71 8.05 8.39
C THR A 46 -0.69 8.65 8.23
N MET A 47 -1.44 8.16 7.25
CA MET A 47 -2.83 8.51 7.01
C MET A 47 -3.71 7.27 7.13
N ILE A 48 -4.81 7.42 7.85
CA ILE A 48 -5.81 6.36 8.04
C ILE A 48 -7.07 6.75 7.28
N THR A 49 -7.55 5.87 6.40
CA THR A 49 -8.71 6.13 5.56
C THR A 49 -9.63 4.92 5.47
N ASP A 50 -10.80 5.10 4.89
CA ASP A 50 -11.59 3.98 4.40
C ASP A 50 -11.00 3.40 3.09
N GLY A 51 -11.65 2.35 2.55
CA GLY A 51 -11.17 1.66 1.35
C GLY A 51 -11.27 2.46 0.04
N GLY A 52 -11.91 3.64 0.05
CA GLY A 52 -12.14 4.47 -1.14
C GLY A 52 -10.90 5.17 -1.65
N TYR A 53 -9.99 5.48 -0.75
CA TYR A 53 -8.83 6.33 -1.05
C TYR A 53 -7.63 5.61 -1.66
N GLY A 54 -7.63 4.28 -1.74
CA GLY A 54 -6.53 3.52 -2.35
C GLY A 54 -6.66 3.40 -3.85
N GLY A 55 -5.65 3.86 -4.58
CA GLY A 55 -5.60 3.80 -6.04
C GLY A 55 -4.21 4.15 -6.57
N GLU A 56 -3.97 3.99 -7.87
CA GLU A 56 -2.67 4.26 -8.48
C GLU A 56 -2.21 5.71 -8.24
N VAL A 57 -3.12 6.67 -8.35
CA VAL A 57 -2.83 8.09 -8.19
C VAL A 57 -2.43 8.40 -6.75
N SER A 58 -3.23 7.98 -5.77
CA SER A 58 -2.91 8.20 -4.36
C SER A 58 -1.69 7.41 -3.90
N ASP A 59 -1.54 6.15 -4.32
CA ASP A 59 -0.38 5.33 -3.97
C ASP A 59 0.93 5.97 -4.44
N THR A 60 0.95 6.51 -5.66
CA THR A 60 2.12 7.22 -6.21
C THR A 60 2.41 8.51 -5.45
N ALA A 61 1.39 9.31 -5.17
CA ALA A 61 1.54 10.56 -4.43
C ALA A 61 2.03 10.32 -3.00
N LEU A 62 1.42 9.37 -2.28
CA LEU A 62 1.79 8.99 -0.92
C LEU A 62 3.22 8.46 -0.83
N HIS A 63 3.60 7.59 -1.78
CA HIS A 63 4.94 7.05 -1.84
C HIS A 63 5.97 8.16 -2.07
N THR A 64 5.71 9.10 -2.99
CA THR A 64 6.57 10.26 -3.25
C THR A 64 6.69 11.17 -2.02
N ALA A 65 5.60 11.37 -1.29
CA ALA A 65 5.57 12.17 -0.06
C ALA A 65 6.11 11.43 1.18
N GLN A 66 6.45 10.16 1.05
CA GLN A 66 6.86 9.29 2.17
C GLN A 66 5.79 9.24 3.29
N VAL A 67 4.54 9.05 2.90
CA VAL A 67 3.41 8.91 3.81
C VAL A 67 2.82 7.51 3.67
N ASN A 68 2.66 6.81 4.79
CA ASN A 68 2.03 5.51 4.86
C ASN A 68 0.50 5.63 4.79
N LEU A 69 -0.15 4.79 3.99
CA LEU A 69 -1.61 4.69 3.96
C LEU A 69 -2.08 3.40 4.63
N ILE A 70 -2.86 3.55 5.69
CA ILE A 70 -3.55 2.47 6.37
C ILE A 70 -5.04 2.56 6.04
N GLN A 71 -5.58 1.52 5.44
CA GLN A 71 -7.01 1.47 5.11
C GLN A 71 -7.76 0.62 6.11
N THR A 72 -8.88 1.12 6.63
CA THR A 72 -9.76 0.37 7.55
C THR A 72 -10.54 -0.74 6.84
N ALA A 73 -10.71 -0.62 5.53
CA ALA A 73 -11.24 -1.67 4.65
C ALA A 73 -10.52 -1.59 3.31
N ILE A 74 -10.33 -2.71 2.65
CA ILE A 74 -9.73 -2.75 1.31
C ILE A 74 -10.85 -3.03 0.32
N ARG A 75 -11.07 -2.11 -0.62
CA ARG A 75 -12.06 -2.30 -1.70
C ARG A 75 -11.60 -3.42 -2.64
N GLY A 76 -12.56 -4.13 -3.19
CA GLY A 76 -12.37 -5.17 -4.18
C GLY A 76 -12.61 -6.57 -3.64
N ARG A 77 -12.35 -7.56 -4.50
CA ARG A 77 -12.50 -8.97 -4.13
C ARG A 77 -11.44 -9.35 -3.08
N SER A 78 -11.88 -10.03 -2.04
CA SER A 78 -10.94 -10.62 -1.07
C SER A 78 -9.95 -11.54 -1.79
N PRO A 79 -8.67 -11.44 -1.48
CA PRO A 79 -7.68 -12.37 -2.03
C PRO A 79 -8.05 -13.81 -1.69
N ASN A 80 -7.70 -14.74 -2.57
CA ASN A 80 -7.80 -16.16 -2.25
C ASN A 80 -6.80 -16.50 -1.14
N THR A 81 -7.29 -16.95 0.01
CA THR A 81 -6.48 -17.30 1.17
C THR A 81 -5.56 -18.51 0.94
N ASP A 82 -5.88 -19.33 -0.08
CA ASP A 82 -5.08 -20.52 -0.42
C ASP A 82 -3.88 -20.19 -1.30
N LYS A 83 -3.65 -18.91 -1.65
CA LYS A 83 -2.54 -18.48 -2.50
C LYS A 83 -1.81 -17.30 -1.89
N LEU A 84 -0.51 -17.29 -2.06
CA LEU A 84 0.29 -16.10 -1.78
C LEU A 84 0.04 -15.02 -2.83
N HIS A 85 0.02 -13.79 -2.37
CA HIS A 85 -0.11 -12.58 -3.17
C HIS A 85 1.14 -11.72 -3.08
N LEU A 86 1.28 -10.74 -3.93
CA LEU A 86 2.43 -9.83 -3.89
C LEU A 86 2.54 -9.09 -2.55
N SER A 87 1.41 -8.86 -1.84
CA SER A 87 1.38 -8.27 -0.50
C SER A 87 1.99 -9.14 0.61
N ASP A 88 2.21 -10.43 0.34
CA ASP A 88 2.88 -11.34 1.29
C ASP A 88 4.41 -11.28 1.16
N PHE A 89 4.90 -10.54 0.15
CA PHE A 89 6.31 -10.26 -0.06
C PHE A 89 6.64 -8.87 0.48
N SER A 90 7.83 -8.70 1.07
CA SER A 90 8.33 -7.38 1.45
C SER A 90 9.06 -6.75 0.29
N ILE A 91 8.60 -5.60 -0.18
CA ILE A 91 9.19 -4.86 -1.30
C ILE A 91 9.89 -3.64 -0.74
N LYS A 92 11.20 -3.50 -1.07
CA LYS A 92 11.95 -2.29 -0.75
C LYS A 92 12.09 -1.43 -2.00
N PHE A 93 11.88 -0.13 -1.83
CA PHE A 93 12.02 0.85 -2.89
C PHE A 93 13.34 1.61 -2.77
N ASN A 94 13.88 2.08 -3.89
CA ASN A 94 15.05 2.95 -3.92
C ASN A 94 14.65 4.43 -3.74
N GLN A 95 15.61 5.33 -3.78
CA GLN A 95 15.38 6.78 -3.64
C GLN A 95 14.50 7.38 -4.74
N GLU A 96 14.45 6.74 -5.91
CA GLU A 96 13.57 7.12 -7.03
C GLU A 96 12.16 6.54 -6.89
N GLY A 97 11.85 5.83 -5.81
CA GLY A 97 10.56 5.19 -5.61
C GLY A 97 10.33 3.93 -6.44
N LYS A 98 11.38 3.34 -7.03
CA LYS A 98 11.29 2.10 -7.81
C LYS A 98 11.60 0.89 -6.94
N PRO A 99 10.93 -0.26 -7.14
CA PRO A 99 11.27 -1.50 -6.47
C PRO A 99 12.73 -1.89 -6.68
N SER A 100 13.45 -2.16 -5.61
CA SER A 100 14.89 -2.48 -5.65
C SER A 100 15.23 -3.85 -5.09
N LYS A 101 14.52 -4.31 -4.07
CA LYS A 101 14.66 -5.64 -3.47
C LYS A 101 13.30 -6.22 -3.12
N VAL A 102 13.19 -7.55 -3.17
CA VAL A 102 12.02 -8.29 -2.73
C VAL A 102 12.47 -9.42 -1.81
N ALA A 103 11.83 -9.52 -0.65
CA ALA A 103 11.97 -10.67 0.25
C ALA A 103 10.70 -11.53 0.17
N CYS A 104 10.85 -12.83 -0.05
CA CYS A 104 9.74 -13.77 -0.02
C CYS A 104 9.36 -14.13 1.44
N PRO A 105 8.16 -14.72 1.68
CA PRO A 105 7.73 -15.12 3.03
C PRO A 105 8.67 -16.11 3.73
N GLN A 106 9.48 -16.86 2.98
CA GLN A 106 10.50 -17.77 3.54
C GLN A 106 11.88 -17.10 3.74
N GLY A 107 11.96 -15.75 3.62
CA GLY A 107 13.14 -14.96 3.95
C GLY A 107 14.19 -14.83 2.83
N GLN A 108 14.01 -15.49 1.66
CA GLN A 108 14.92 -15.26 0.55
C GLN A 108 14.75 -13.83 0.00
N THR A 109 15.83 -13.04 0.05
CA THR A 109 15.85 -11.65 -0.43
C THR A 109 16.67 -11.56 -1.71
N VAL A 110 16.09 -10.99 -2.75
CA VAL A 110 16.71 -10.84 -4.07
C VAL A 110 16.57 -9.41 -4.59
N SER A 111 17.50 -9.00 -5.45
CA SER A 111 17.43 -7.72 -6.16
C SER A 111 16.39 -7.78 -7.28
N VAL A 112 15.73 -6.65 -7.52
CA VAL A 112 14.75 -6.50 -8.59
C VAL A 112 15.43 -5.94 -9.84
N GLN A 113 15.07 -6.48 -10.99
CA GLN A 113 15.51 -6.01 -12.30
C GLN A 113 14.34 -5.42 -13.07
N THR A 114 14.60 -4.36 -13.81
CA THR A 114 13.61 -3.79 -14.74
C THR A 114 13.60 -4.61 -16.03
N THR A 115 12.43 -4.92 -16.55
CA THR A 115 12.31 -5.61 -17.85
C THR A 115 12.78 -4.73 -19.00
N SER A 116 13.19 -5.34 -20.13
CA SER A 116 13.68 -4.63 -21.31
C SER A 116 12.72 -3.55 -21.87
N ARG A 117 11.42 -3.68 -21.61
CA ARG A 117 10.40 -2.69 -21.98
C ARG A 117 10.13 -1.66 -20.89
N GLN A 118 10.86 -1.67 -19.78
CA GLN A 118 10.72 -0.77 -18.63
C GLN A 118 9.29 -0.66 -18.04
N LYS A 119 8.40 -1.58 -18.38
CA LYS A 119 7.00 -1.59 -17.94
C LYS A 119 6.73 -2.51 -16.74
N ALA A 120 7.66 -3.38 -16.42
CA ALA A 120 7.53 -4.32 -15.33
C ALA A 120 8.87 -4.60 -14.67
N PHE A 121 8.78 -5.12 -13.47
CA PHE A 121 9.90 -5.57 -12.65
C PHE A 121 9.91 -7.08 -12.56
N VAL A 122 11.07 -7.66 -12.35
CA VAL A 122 11.23 -9.09 -12.12
C VAL A 122 12.23 -9.33 -10.99
N ALA A 123 11.83 -10.18 -10.05
CA ALA A 123 12.68 -10.71 -9.00
C ALA A 123 12.98 -12.19 -9.33
N HIS A 124 14.26 -12.56 -9.28
CA HIS A 124 14.74 -13.91 -9.63
C HIS A 124 15.14 -14.63 -8.35
N PHE A 125 14.36 -15.61 -7.94
CA PHE A 125 14.61 -16.46 -6.78
C PHE A 125 15.36 -17.72 -7.18
N ASP A 126 16.23 -18.20 -6.30
CA ASP A 126 17.01 -19.42 -6.50
C ASP A 126 16.10 -20.66 -6.55
N ASN A 127 16.25 -21.44 -7.61
CA ASN A 127 15.44 -22.63 -7.83
C ASN A 127 15.67 -23.71 -6.79
N ALA A 128 16.91 -23.92 -6.33
CA ALA A 128 17.22 -24.92 -5.33
C ALA A 128 16.49 -24.65 -3.99
N ILE A 129 16.39 -23.38 -3.62
CA ILE A 129 15.65 -22.97 -2.43
C ILE A 129 14.13 -23.07 -2.67
N CYS A 130 13.66 -22.64 -3.85
CA CYS A 130 12.24 -22.67 -4.19
C CYS A 130 11.68 -24.10 -4.28
N GLN A 131 12.42 -25.05 -4.82
CA GLN A 131 11.98 -26.44 -4.95
C GLN A 131 11.72 -27.14 -3.60
N THR A 132 12.41 -26.74 -2.55
CA THR A 132 12.21 -27.27 -1.20
C THR A 132 11.27 -26.43 -0.35
N CYS A 133 10.71 -25.36 -0.93
CA CYS A 133 9.86 -24.42 -0.23
C CYS A 133 8.46 -24.99 0.04
N PRO A 134 8.00 -25.03 1.29
CA PRO A 134 6.66 -25.56 1.62
C PRO A 134 5.52 -24.71 1.04
N LEU A 135 5.80 -23.48 0.61
CA LEU A 135 4.83 -22.55 0.04
C LEU A 135 4.83 -22.55 -1.50
N LEU A 136 5.59 -23.43 -2.15
CA LEU A 136 5.80 -23.40 -3.59
C LEU A 136 4.50 -23.49 -4.40
N GLU A 137 3.60 -24.39 -4.00
CA GLU A 137 2.31 -24.60 -4.71
C GLU A 137 1.42 -23.35 -4.71
N HIS A 138 1.53 -22.56 -3.65
CA HIS A 138 0.73 -21.33 -3.45
C HIS A 138 1.46 -20.06 -3.90
N CYS A 139 2.76 -20.19 -4.27
CA CYS A 139 3.62 -19.07 -4.60
C CYS A 139 3.29 -18.46 -5.98
N PRO A 140 3.23 -17.12 -6.11
CA PRO A 140 3.05 -16.46 -7.41
C PRO A 140 4.31 -16.47 -8.28
N ALA A 141 5.50 -16.75 -7.72
CA ALA A 141 6.73 -16.90 -8.49
C ALA A 141 6.65 -18.16 -9.35
N ARG A 142 7.02 -18.06 -10.62
CA ARG A 142 6.93 -19.16 -11.59
C ARG A 142 8.30 -19.58 -12.08
N PRO A 143 8.53 -20.88 -12.33
CA PRO A 143 9.80 -21.34 -12.88
C PRO A 143 10.08 -20.67 -14.23
N GLY A 144 11.31 -20.25 -14.42
CA GLY A 144 11.80 -19.71 -15.69
C GLY A 144 11.83 -20.78 -16.78
N LYS A 145 11.58 -20.37 -18.02
CA LYS A 145 11.61 -21.29 -19.18
C LYS A 145 13.02 -21.57 -19.69
N ARG A 146 13.99 -20.72 -19.39
CA ARG A 146 15.35 -20.74 -19.98
C ARG A 146 16.46 -20.64 -18.94
N ASP A 147 16.13 -20.41 -17.69
CA ASP A 147 17.06 -20.32 -16.57
C ASP A 147 16.52 -21.13 -15.38
N GLU A 148 17.41 -21.54 -14.51
CA GLU A 148 17.10 -22.30 -13.29
C GLU A 148 16.70 -21.35 -12.14
N ARG A 149 15.67 -20.51 -12.36
CA ARG A 149 15.18 -19.54 -11.37
C ARG A 149 13.67 -19.49 -11.36
N HIS A 150 13.10 -19.08 -10.22
CA HIS A 150 11.69 -18.70 -10.14
C HIS A 150 11.56 -17.20 -10.30
N HIS A 151 10.65 -16.77 -11.16
CA HIS A 151 10.43 -15.36 -11.52
C HIS A 151 9.15 -14.84 -10.90
N LEU A 152 9.25 -13.82 -10.08
CA LEU A 152 8.14 -13.00 -9.64
C LEU A 152 8.11 -11.71 -10.47
N ARG A 153 7.05 -11.53 -11.25
CA ARG A 153 6.87 -10.36 -12.13
C ARG A 153 5.75 -9.49 -11.61
N PHE A 154 5.97 -8.18 -11.61
CA PHE A 154 5.00 -7.19 -11.15
C PHE A 154 5.30 -5.83 -11.77
N THR A 155 4.32 -4.95 -11.75
CA THR A 155 4.41 -3.54 -12.18
C THR A 155 4.66 -2.63 -10.98
N GLN A 156 4.96 -1.34 -11.23
CA GLN A 156 5.07 -0.32 -10.19
C GLN A 156 3.75 -0.20 -9.40
N THR A 157 2.63 -0.10 -10.12
CA THR A 157 1.29 0.01 -9.52
C THR A 157 0.97 -1.18 -8.62
N GLU A 158 1.28 -2.41 -9.07
CA GLU A 158 1.08 -3.61 -8.25
C GLU A 158 1.96 -3.62 -7.00
N ALA A 159 3.21 -3.14 -7.10
CA ALA A 159 4.12 -3.06 -5.96
C ALA A 159 3.60 -2.07 -4.90
N LEU A 160 3.15 -0.89 -5.30
CA LEU A 160 2.60 0.12 -4.39
C LEU A 160 1.29 -0.36 -3.75
N ALA A 161 0.40 -0.96 -4.53
CA ALA A 161 -0.84 -1.54 -4.02
C ALA A 161 -0.59 -2.70 -3.04
N ALA A 162 0.43 -3.53 -3.30
CA ALA A 162 0.84 -4.60 -2.41
C ALA A 162 1.38 -4.06 -1.07
N GLU A 163 2.20 -3.03 -1.11
CA GLU A 163 2.74 -2.38 0.09
C GLU A 163 1.63 -1.74 0.93
N ARG A 164 0.71 -1.00 0.32
CA ARG A 164 -0.46 -0.45 1.00
C ARG A 164 -1.30 -1.54 1.67
N ARG A 165 -1.52 -2.67 0.98
CA ARG A 165 -2.26 -3.82 1.52
C ARG A 165 -1.53 -4.45 2.71
N ARG A 166 -0.22 -4.62 2.60
CA ARG A 166 0.64 -5.15 3.67
C ARG A 166 0.55 -4.28 4.91
N LEU A 167 0.76 -2.98 4.78
CA LEU A 167 0.64 -2.00 5.88
C LEU A 167 -0.76 -2.05 6.51
N SER A 168 -1.80 -2.08 5.67
CA SER A 168 -3.18 -2.15 6.16
C SER A 168 -3.47 -3.46 6.91
N ASN A 169 -2.87 -4.57 6.53
CA ASN A 169 -3.04 -5.84 7.24
C ASN A 169 -2.28 -5.88 8.56
N GLU A 170 -1.07 -5.33 8.61
CA GLU A 170 -0.26 -5.24 9.83
C GLU A 170 -0.96 -4.40 10.91
N HIS A 171 -1.64 -3.32 10.50
CA HIS A 171 -2.40 -2.45 11.40
C HIS A 171 -3.89 -2.83 11.55
N ALA A 172 -4.25 -4.07 11.23
CA ALA A 172 -5.65 -4.50 11.23
C ALA A 172 -6.35 -4.35 12.59
N GLN A 173 -5.62 -4.51 13.68
CA GLN A 173 -6.17 -4.47 15.04
C GLN A 173 -6.45 -3.05 15.53
N ASP A 174 -5.71 -2.05 15.03
CA ASP A 174 -5.84 -0.65 15.47
C ASP A 174 -7.00 0.11 14.80
N ARG A 175 -7.68 -0.51 13.85
CA ARG A 175 -8.62 0.13 12.92
C ARG A 175 -9.94 0.58 13.55
N HIS A 176 -10.43 -0.13 14.57
CA HIS A 176 -11.79 0.06 15.05
C HIS A 176 -11.99 1.38 15.81
N ASN A 177 -10.99 1.82 16.57
CA ASN A 177 -11.13 3.01 17.41
C ASN A 177 -10.98 4.33 16.62
N LEU A 178 -10.18 4.32 15.54
CA LEU A 178 -9.86 5.54 14.78
C LEU A 178 -10.96 5.93 13.80
N ARG A 179 -11.69 4.96 13.24
CA ARG A 179 -12.81 5.23 12.34
C ARG A 179 -13.99 5.88 13.03
N SER A 180 -14.33 5.45 14.24
CA SER A 180 -15.45 6.00 15.00
C SER A 180 -15.24 7.48 15.37
N ALA A 181 -14.01 7.92 15.58
CA ALA A 181 -13.69 9.33 15.83
C ALA A 181 -14.03 10.21 14.61
N VAL A 182 -13.53 9.84 13.41
CA VAL A 182 -13.81 10.61 12.17
C VAL A 182 -15.30 10.63 11.84
N GLU A 183 -16.01 9.51 11.98
CA GLU A 183 -17.46 9.45 11.74
C GLU A 183 -18.25 10.34 12.72
N SER A 184 -17.79 10.46 13.96
CA SER A 184 -18.36 11.37 14.96
C SER A 184 -18.20 12.84 14.57
N SER A 185 -16.99 13.23 14.13
CA SER A 185 -16.70 14.59 13.67
C SER A 185 -17.54 14.98 12.46
N VAL A 186 -17.67 14.07 11.48
CA VAL A 186 -18.54 14.31 10.31
C VAL A 186 -20.01 14.47 10.70
N ARG A 187 -20.51 13.70 11.66
CA ARG A 187 -21.90 13.85 12.16
C ARG A 187 -22.11 15.20 12.84
N SER A 188 -21.15 15.63 13.66
CA SER A 188 -21.24 16.92 14.38
C SER A 188 -21.22 18.13 13.44
N LEU A 189 -20.62 18.02 12.26
CA LEU A 189 -20.60 19.09 11.26
C LEU A 189 -21.88 19.17 10.40
N LYS A 190 -22.73 18.14 10.42
CA LYS A 190 -24.00 18.11 9.66
C LYS A 190 -25.18 18.63 10.42
N HIS A 191 -25.02 18.96 11.69
CA HIS A 191 -26.03 19.58 12.58
C HIS A 191 -25.56 20.95 12.99
#